data_9fddac279cf638172f460abd21bab666
#
_entry.id   9fddac279cf638172f460abd21bab666
#
_cell.length_a   1.000
_cell.length_b   1.000
_cell.length_c   1.000
_cell.angle_alpha   90.00
_cell.angle_beta   90.00
_cell.angle_gamma   90.00
#
_symmetry.space_group_name_H-M   'P 1'
#
loop_
_entity.id
_entity.type
_entity.pdbx_description
1 polymer ?
#
loop_
_entity_poly.entity_id
_entity_poly.type
_entity_poly.pdbx_seq_one_letter_code
_entity_poly.pdbx_strand_id
1 'polypeptide(L)'
;MNIAIVGYGKMGKEIEKVLVSRGHRISLIIDKDDDLDFQNTDIAIIFTSPKSTFGQIKNCLDANVKVVCGSTGWTEKINEIKNYCKKCDGTFLY
;
A
#
# COMPACT_ATOMS: atom_id res chain seq x y z
N MET A 1 5.37 11.45 9.19
CA MET A 1 5.28 10.67 7.95
C MET A 1 3.82 10.53 7.54
N ASN A 2 3.53 10.75 6.29
CA ASN A 2 2.17 10.62 5.75
C ASN A 2 1.97 9.23 5.20
N ILE A 3 0.93 8.54 5.69
CA ILE A 3 0.71 7.12 5.39
C ILE A 3 -0.67 6.94 4.78
N ALA A 4 -0.73 6.21 3.67
CA ALA A 4 -1.99 5.76 3.08
C ALA A 4 -2.29 4.33 3.55
N ILE A 5 -3.53 4.06 3.89
CA ILE A 5 -4.00 2.71 4.22
C ILE A 5 -4.87 2.24 3.06
N VAL A 6 -4.46 1.18 2.39
CA VAL A 6 -5.19 0.60 1.27
C VAL A 6 -5.81 -0.71 1.73
N GLY A 7 -7.13 -0.74 1.82
CA GLY A 7 -7.88 -1.83 2.42
C GLY A 7 -8.28 -1.47 3.85
N TYR A 8 -9.53 -1.06 4.03
CA TYR A 8 -9.99 -0.57 5.34
C TYR A 8 -10.97 -1.54 5.98
N GLY A 9 -10.56 -2.81 6.04
CA GLY A 9 -11.27 -3.82 6.81
C GLY A 9 -10.81 -3.79 8.27
N LYS A 10 -11.00 -4.91 8.97
CA LYS A 10 -10.66 -5.03 10.39
C LYS A 10 -9.18 -4.73 10.65
N MET A 11 -8.29 -5.28 9.84
CA MET A 11 -6.85 -5.08 9.99
C MET A 11 -6.45 -3.63 9.70
N GLY A 12 -7.02 -3.01 8.67
CA GLY A 12 -6.73 -1.62 8.34
C GLY A 12 -7.11 -0.67 9.46
N LYS A 13 -8.26 -0.91 10.11
CA LYS A 13 -8.71 -0.10 11.24
C LYS A 13 -7.78 -0.22 12.44
N GLU A 14 -7.29 -1.42 12.73
CA GLU A 14 -6.34 -1.63 13.82
C GLU A 14 -5.01 -0.93 13.55
N ILE A 15 -4.52 -1.02 12.33
CA ILE A 15 -3.29 -0.35 11.93
C ILE A 15 -3.42 1.16 12.03
N GLU A 16 -4.55 1.71 11.62
CA GLU A 16 -4.82 3.15 11.75
C GLU A 16 -4.66 3.60 13.21
N LYS A 17 -5.25 2.88 14.13
CA LYS A 17 -5.15 3.20 15.56
C LYS A 17 -3.71 3.24 16.04
N VAL A 18 -2.92 2.22 15.67
CA VAL A 18 -1.52 2.13 16.07
C VAL A 18 -0.70 3.28 15.49
N LEU A 19 -0.89 3.58 14.21
CA LEU A 19 -0.13 4.64 13.54
C LEU A 19 -0.44 6.01 14.12
N VAL A 20 -1.72 6.30 14.35
CA VAL A 20 -2.13 7.57 14.96
C VAL A 20 -1.56 7.70 16.36
N SER A 21 -1.58 6.63 17.15
CA SER A 21 -1.03 6.65 18.51
C SER A 21 0.48 6.89 18.53
N ARG A 22 1.18 6.56 17.44
CA ARG A 22 2.62 6.78 17.30
C ARG A 22 2.96 8.09 16.62
N GLY A 23 1.98 8.96 16.40
CA GLY A 23 2.21 10.30 15.85
C GLY A 23 2.32 10.37 14.33
N HIS A 24 1.97 9.31 13.61
CA HIS A 24 1.94 9.34 12.15
C HIS A 24 0.62 9.93 11.66
N ARG A 25 0.68 10.55 10.49
CA ARG A 25 -0.48 11.13 9.86
C ARG A 25 -1.04 10.18 8.80
N ILE A 26 -2.33 9.90 8.88
CA ILE A 26 -3.02 9.13 7.85
C ILE A 26 -3.49 10.10 6.78
N SER A 27 -2.83 10.07 5.63
CA SER A 27 -3.14 11.00 4.53
C SER A 27 -4.28 10.51 3.64
N LEU A 28 -4.52 9.19 3.61
CA LEU A 28 -5.49 8.60 2.70
C LEU A 28 -5.91 7.23 3.21
N ILE A 29 -7.22 6.97 3.16
CA ILE A 29 -7.78 5.64 3.43
C ILE A 29 -8.53 5.23 2.18
N ILE A 30 -8.15 4.08 1.62
CA ILE A 30 -8.76 3.53 0.42
C ILE A 30 -9.46 2.24 0.76
N ASP A 31 -10.77 2.18 0.49
CA ASP A 31 -11.58 0.98 0.66
C ASP A 31 -12.11 0.57 -0.70
N LYS A 32 -11.91 -0.69 -1.07
CA LYS A 32 -12.35 -1.28 -2.34
C LYS A 32 -11.76 -0.54 -3.56
N ASP A 33 -12.61 -0.02 -4.44
CA ASP A 33 -12.24 0.51 -5.75
C ASP A 33 -12.13 2.04 -5.78
N ASP A 34 -11.87 2.65 -4.64
CA ASP A 34 -11.67 4.09 -4.57
C ASP A 34 -10.47 4.52 -5.41
N ASP A 35 -10.52 5.74 -5.94
CA ASP A 35 -9.43 6.29 -6.71
C ASP A 35 -8.16 6.41 -5.87
N LEU A 36 -7.05 5.98 -6.45
CA LEU A 36 -5.76 6.01 -5.78
C LEU A 36 -5.06 7.33 -6.06
N ASP A 37 -5.31 8.32 -5.23
CA ASP A 37 -4.60 9.60 -5.28
C ASP A 37 -3.62 9.66 -4.11
N PHE A 38 -2.34 9.44 -4.42
CA PHE A 38 -1.29 9.38 -3.42
C PHE A 38 -0.56 10.71 -3.20
N GLN A 39 -1.19 11.84 -3.52
CA GLN A 39 -0.58 13.14 -3.24
C GLN A 39 -0.28 13.27 -1.75
N ASN A 40 0.91 13.75 -1.44
CA ASN A 40 1.37 13.95 -0.07
C ASN A 40 1.42 12.64 0.75
N THR A 41 1.63 11.51 0.08
CA THR A 41 1.78 10.21 0.74
C THR A 41 3.23 9.73 0.62
N ASP A 42 3.81 9.34 1.75
CA ASP A 42 5.17 8.80 1.79
C ASP A 42 5.18 7.29 1.66
N ILE A 43 4.27 6.60 2.36
CA ILE A 43 4.20 5.14 2.42
C ILE A 43 2.74 4.71 2.29
N ALA A 44 2.50 3.63 1.54
CA ALA A 44 1.21 2.96 1.48
C ALA A 44 1.32 1.59 2.15
N ILE A 45 0.37 1.29 3.02
CA ILE A 45 0.24 -0.02 3.66
C ILE A 45 -0.97 -0.71 3.04
N ILE A 46 -0.75 -1.87 2.41
CA ILE A 46 -1.78 -2.55 1.63
C ILE A 46 -2.25 -3.84 2.31
N PHE A 47 -3.55 -3.92 2.60
CA PHE A 47 -4.23 -5.10 3.12
C PHE A 47 -5.52 -5.33 2.34
N THR A 48 -5.40 -5.77 1.10
CA THR A 48 -6.56 -6.00 0.21
C THR A 48 -6.60 -7.44 -0.26
N SER A 49 -7.64 -7.79 -1.03
CA SER A 49 -7.74 -9.12 -1.60
C SER A 49 -6.62 -9.35 -2.62
N PRO A 50 -6.18 -10.60 -2.83
CA PRO A 50 -5.10 -10.89 -3.77
C PRO A 50 -5.32 -10.34 -5.17
N LYS A 51 -6.57 -10.29 -5.63
CA LYS A 51 -6.91 -9.77 -6.96
C LYS A 51 -6.61 -8.30 -7.10
N SER A 52 -6.80 -7.53 -6.02
CA SER A 52 -6.59 -6.08 -6.04
C SER A 52 -5.15 -5.69 -5.70
N THR A 53 -4.48 -6.50 -4.89
CA THR A 53 -3.16 -6.17 -4.34
C THR A 53 -2.12 -5.88 -5.42
N PHE A 54 -2.03 -6.74 -6.42
CA PHE A 54 -1.02 -6.60 -7.48
C PHE A 54 -1.12 -5.24 -8.19
N GLY A 55 -2.34 -4.88 -8.63
CA GLY A 55 -2.55 -3.61 -9.31
C GLY A 55 -2.30 -2.41 -8.41
N GLN A 56 -2.67 -2.52 -7.14
CA GLN A 56 -2.47 -1.45 -6.17
C GLN A 56 -0.98 -1.21 -5.88
N ILE A 57 -0.19 -2.28 -5.76
CA ILE A 57 1.25 -2.16 -5.60
C ILE A 57 1.86 -1.42 -6.79
N LYS A 58 1.47 -1.78 -8.01
CA LYS A 58 1.96 -1.11 -9.22
C LYS A 58 1.59 0.38 -9.22
N ASN A 59 0.37 0.72 -8.85
CA ASN A 59 -0.07 2.11 -8.79
C ASN A 59 0.74 2.92 -7.78
N CYS A 60 1.04 2.34 -6.62
CA CYS A 60 1.88 2.98 -5.61
C CYS A 60 3.29 3.23 -6.14
N LEU A 61 3.88 2.23 -6.77
CA LEU A 61 5.22 2.35 -7.33
C LEU A 61 5.28 3.40 -8.44
N ASP A 62 4.24 3.47 -9.28
CA ASP A 62 4.14 4.50 -10.32
C ASP A 62 4.09 5.91 -9.72
N ALA A 63 3.43 6.05 -8.57
CA ALA A 63 3.32 7.31 -7.86
C ALA A 63 4.54 7.62 -6.98
N ASN A 64 5.58 6.78 -7.04
CA ASN A 64 6.79 6.90 -6.25
C ASN A 64 6.51 6.84 -4.73
N VAL A 65 5.52 6.04 -4.35
CA VAL A 65 5.16 5.79 -2.97
C VAL A 65 5.78 4.48 -2.51
N LYS A 66 6.41 4.49 -1.35
CA LYS A 66 6.96 3.26 -0.75
C LYS A 66 5.82 2.34 -0.33
N VAL A 67 5.98 1.04 -0.52
CA VAL A 67 4.90 0.07 -0.28
C VAL A 67 5.29 -0.93 0.79
N VAL A 68 4.40 -1.10 1.77
CA VAL A 68 4.44 -2.21 2.73
C VAL A 68 3.17 -3.03 2.50
N CYS A 69 3.30 -4.29 2.15
CA CYS A 69 2.18 -5.15 1.81
C CYS A 69 2.01 -6.26 2.84
N GLY A 70 0.85 -6.29 3.49
CA GLY A 70 0.47 -7.36 4.42
C GLY A 70 -0.48 -8.38 3.82
N SER A 71 -0.89 -8.21 2.57
CA SER A 71 -1.78 -9.15 1.90
C SER A 71 -1.03 -10.43 1.49
N THR A 72 -1.76 -11.55 1.46
CA THR A 72 -1.24 -12.84 1.03
C THR A 72 -1.97 -13.30 -0.23
N GLY A 73 -1.49 -14.39 -0.84
CA GLY A 73 -2.16 -15.00 -1.99
C GLY A 73 -1.80 -14.40 -3.35
N TRP A 74 -0.96 -13.37 -3.39
CA TRP A 74 -0.49 -12.77 -4.63
C TRP A 74 0.97 -13.11 -4.95
N THR A 75 1.61 -13.89 -4.10
CA THR A 75 3.06 -14.14 -4.15
C THR A 75 3.52 -14.86 -5.41
N GLU A 76 2.64 -15.51 -6.15
CA GLU A 76 2.97 -16.09 -7.45
C GLU A 76 3.42 -15.01 -8.46
N LYS A 77 3.07 -13.76 -8.21
CA LYS A 77 3.46 -12.62 -9.05
C LYS A 77 4.60 -11.79 -8.46
N ILE A 78 5.26 -12.32 -7.43
CA ILE A 78 6.29 -11.55 -6.71
C ILE A 78 7.46 -11.14 -7.61
N ASN A 79 7.86 -12.00 -8.54
CA ASN A 79 8.96 -11.68 -9.44
C ASN A 79 8.60 -10.51 -10.37
N GLU A 80 7.34 -10.43 -10.82
CA GLU A 80 6.87 -9.31 -11.63
C GLU A 80 6.93 -8.01 -10.83
N ILE A 81 6.50 -8.05 -9.57
CA ILE A 81 6.54 -6.89 -8.68
C ILE A 81 7.98 -6.46 -8.39
N LYS A 82 8.88 -7.40 -8.13
CA LYS A 82 10.29 -7.08 -7.91
C LYS A 82 10.92 -6.41 -9.12
N ASN A 83 10.64 -6.91 -10.31
CA ASN A 83 11.14 -6.31 -11.56
C ASN A 83 10.55 -4.92 -11.78
N TYR A 84 9.25 -4.77 -11.53
CA TYR A 84 8.58 -3.48 -11.66
C TYR A 84 9.13 -2.45 -10.68
N CYS A 85 9.37 -2.87 -9.44
CA CYS A 85 9.96 -2.02 -8.41
C CYS A 85 11.34 -1.50 -8.83
N LYS A 86 12.19 -2.37 -9.38
CA LYS A 86 13.50 -1.97 -9.90
C LYS A 86 13.36 -0.96 -11.05
N LYS A 87 12.43 -1.19 -11.94
CA LYS A 87 12.19 -0.30 -13.08
C LYS A 87 11.77 1.09 -12.64
N CYS A 88 10.98 1.18 -11.58
CA CYS A 88 10.49 2.45 -11.03
C CYS A 88 11.45 3.07 -10.01
N ASP A 89 12.54 2.39 -9.67
CA ASP A 89 13.44 2.77 -8.58
C ASP A 89 12.67 2.96 -7.27
N GLY A 90 11.74 2.05 -7.01
CA GLY A 90 10.83 2.12 -5.88
C GLY A 90 11.29 1.32 -4.67
N THR A 91 10.47 1.36 -3.62
CA THR A 91 10.67 0.60 -2.39
C THR A 91 9.45 -0.26 -2.11
N PHE A 92 9.66 -1.54 -1.90
CA PHE A 92 8.60 -2.51 -1.66
C PHE A 92 9.01 -3.51 -0.58
N LEU A 93 8.14 -3.69 0.42
CA LEU A 93 8.31 -4.65 1.50
C LEU A 93 7.03 -5.45 1.67
N TYR A 94 7.15 -6.75 1.87
CA TYR A 94 5.99 -7.60 2.13
C TYR A 94 6.26 -8.58 3.25
#